data_1255f48b724069d2a47fdaa74f1896f6
#
_entry.id   1255f48b724069d2a47fdaa74f1896f6
#
_cell.length_a   1.000
_cell.length_b   1.000
_cell.length_c   1.000
_cell.angle_alpha   90.00
_cell.angle_beta   90.00
_cell.angle_gamma   90.00
#
_symmetry.space_group_name_H-M   'P 1'
#
loop_
_entity.id
_entity.type
_entity.pdbx_description
1 polymer ?
#
loop_
_entity_poly.entity_id
_entity_poly.type
_entity_poly.pdbx_seq_one_letter_code
_entity_poly.pdbx_strand_id
1 'polypeptide(L)'
;MKITEKYIDYLGHKTYCRIVGEESKKAPLLLLHGGPGSTHNYFEVLDRLAEEDNRQIVMYDQIGCGNSYLDGCKDLWTMETWMGELKAVREQLHLDNVHILGQSWGGMLLLEYICKHEHEGVKSIILSSTLPSSKMWEIEQYRMIAELPENMKAAIAEADAKNDYTGKDYLEAVDEYMLRHAAGKTSQFECVTRPKKLGTESYVCGWGPNEFTPAGTLKDYDVTEFLSEIKEPALVIDGGNDLCTPYIAKYMYDRIPNSRWELFRDCRHMCFVEDNERYVELLKEWLKTVE
;
A
#
# COMPACT_ATOMS: atom_id res chain seq x y z
N MET A 1 -21.01 -11.83 -9.84
CA MET A 1 -19.54 -11.98 -9.57
C MET A 1 -19.33 -12.99 -8.45
N LYS A 2 -18.47 -14.01 -8.62
CA LYS A 2 -18.15 -14.99 -7.57
C LYS A 2 -17.12 -14.41 -6.60
N ILE A 3 -17.37 -14.57 -5.31
CA ILE A 3 -16.41 -14.23 -4.26
C ILE A 3 -16.15 -15.53 -3.48
N THR A 4 -14.88 -15.82 -3.25
CA THR A 4 -14.42 -16.97 -2.46
C THR A 4 -13.51 -16.45 -1.35
N GLU A 5 -13.82 -16.83 -0.12
CA GLU A 5 -13.01 -16.50 1.05
C GLU A 5 -12.24 -17.75 1.48
N LYS A 6 -10.97 -17.58 1.80
CA LYS A 6 -10.08 -18.65 2.28
C LYS A 6 -9.23 -18.16 3.42
N TYR A 7 -8.74 -19.10 4.20
CA TYR A 7 -7.69 -18.84 5.17
C TYR A 7 -6.48 -19.71 4.83
N ILE A 8 -5.31 -19.10 4.78
CA ILE A 8 -4.04 -19.81 4.69
C ILE A 8 -3.38 -19.89 6.07
N ASP A 9 -2.46 -20.84 6.24
CA ASP A 9 -1.69 -21.00 7.48
C ASP A 9 -0.35 -20.27 7.37
N TYR A 10 -0.06 -19.38 8.33
CA TYR A 10 1.22 -18.73 8.42
C TYR A 10 1.64 -18.50 9.88
N LEU A 11 2.83 -18.97 10.28
CA LEU A 11 3.40 -18.85 11.64
C LEU A 11 2.44 -19.31 12.78
N GLY A 12 1.60 -20.32 12.49
CA GLY A 12 0.59 -20.80 13.46
C GLY A 12 -0.67 -19.94 13.54
N HIS A 13 -0.80 -18.94 12.70
CA HIS A 13 -1.96 -18.06 12.58
C HIS A 13 -2.67 -18.26 11.23
N LYS A 14 -3.82 -17.64 11.06
CA LYS A 14 -4.62 -17.69 9.85
C LYS A 14 -4.60 -16.35 9.14
N THR A 15 -4.17 -16.34 7.89
CA THR A 15 -4.27 -15.17 7.01
C THR A 15 -5.50 -15.29 6.13
N TYR A 16 -6.40 -14.32 6.24
CA TYR A 16 -7.62 -14.23 5.44
C TYR A 16 -7.31 -13.75 4.03
N CYS A 17 -7.85 -14.48 3.04
CA CYS A 17 -7.74 -14.16 1.64
C CYS A 17 -9.12 -14.07 0.98
N ARG A 18 -9.35 -13.03 0.19
CA ARG A 18 -10.56 -12.81 -0.60
C ARG A 18 -10.21 -12.89 -2.09
N ILE A 19 -10.90 -13.78 -2.79
CA ILE A 19 -10.68 -14.07 -4.21
C ILE A 19 -11.95 -13.73 -4.97
N VAL A 20 -11.84 -12.86 -5.96
CA VAL A 20 -12.97 -12.37 -6.77
C VAL A 20 -12.80 -12.83 -8.22
N GLY A 21 -13.88 -13.34 -8.80
CA GLY A 21 -13.90 -13.88 -10.16
C GLY A 21 -13.59 -15.38 -10.22
N GLU A 22 -13.71 -15.93 -11.42
CA GLU A 22 -13.37 -17.32 -11.72
C GLU A 22 -11.92 -17.42 -12.23
N GLU A 23 -11.33 -18.59 -12.09
CA GLU A 23 -10.06 -18.90 -12.75
C GLU A 23 -10.17 -18.71 -14.26
N SER A 24 -9.17 -18.10 -14.85
CA SER A 24 -9.09 -17.83 -16.27
C SER A 24 -7.70 -18.16 -16.81
N LYS A 25 -7.47 -17.93 -18.10
CA LYS A 25 -6.12 -18.07 -18.68
C LYS A 25 -5.20 -16.91 -18.37
N LYS A 26 -5.76 -15.79 -17.90
CA LYS A 26 -4.99 -14.62 -17.51
C LYS A 26 -4.39 -14.81 -16.12
N ALA A 27 -3.18 -14.33 -15.92
CA ALA A 27 -2.57 -14.31 -14.59
C ALA A 27 -3.40 -13.46 -13.62
N PRO A 28 -3.66 -13.92 -12.39
CA PRO A 28 -4.41 -13.14 -11.41
C PRO A 28 -3.68 -11.84 -11.02
N LEU A 29 -4.45 -10.89 -10.48
CA LEU A 29 -3.93 -9.67 -9.86
C LEU A 29 -4.01 -9.79 -8.34
N LEU A 30 -2.86 -9.81 -7.67
CA LEU A 30 -2.74 -9.80 -6.21
C LEU A 30 -2.60 -8.36 -5.70
N LEU A 31 -3.41 -7.99 -4.71
CA LEU A 31 -3.45 -6.65 -4.13
C LEU A 31 -2.90 -6.67 -2.70
N LEU A 32 -1.88 -5.84 -2.45
CA LEU A 32 -1.24 -5.65 -1.15
C LEU A 32 -1.66 -4.30 -0.55
N HIS A 33 -2.41 -4.34 0.54
CA HIS A 33 -2.91 -3.12 1.18
C HIS A 33 -1.82 -2.36 1.95
N GLY A 34 -2.10 -1.09 2.24
CA GLY A 34 -1.23 -0.18 2.97
C GLY A 34 -1.27 -0.33 4.50
N GLY A 35 -0.69 0.63 5.18
CA GLY A 35 -0.51 0.68 6.62
C GLY A 35 0.97 0.72 6.99
N PRO A 36 1.57 -0.36 7.58
CA PRO A 36 1.01 -1.68 7.85
C PRO A 36 -0.22 -1.64 8.77
N GLY A 37 -1.04 -2.68 8.70
CA GLY A 37 -2.21 -2.79 9.58
C GLY A 37 -3.50 -2.15 9.06
N SER A 38 -3.59 -1.73 7.78
CA SER A 38 -4.88 -1.45 7.12
C SER A 38 -5.61 -2.77 6.81
N THR A 39 -6.48 -2.82 5.83
CA THR A 39 -7.21 -4.03 5.44
C THR A 39 -7.47 -4.05 3.94
N HIS A 40 -7.81 -5.22 3.39
CA HIS A 40 -8.18 -5.36 1.98
C HIS A 40 -9.41 -4.53 1.55
N ASN A 41 -10.28 -4.16 2.49
CA ASN A 41 -11.63 -3.65 2.19
C ASN A 41 -11.68 -2.51 1.17
N TYR A 42 -10.76 -1.58 1.21
CA TYR A 42 -10.78 -0.46 0.27
C TYR A 42 -10.47 -0.87 -1.17
N PHE A 43 -9.85 -2.03 -1.36
CA PHE A 43 -9.62 -2.57 -2.70
C PHE A 43 -10.85 -3.24 -3.32
N GLU A 44 -11.92 -3.48 -2.57
CA GLU A 44 -13.17 -4.01 -3.12
C GLU A 44 -13.76 -3.09 -4.22
N VAL A 45 -13.36 -1.80 -4.25
CA VAL A 45 -13.70 -0.88 -5.36
C VAL A 45 -13.14 -1.33 -6.71
N LEU A 46 -12.17 -2.25 -6.71
CA LEU A 46 -11.56 -2.85 -7.90
C LEU A 46 -12.17 -4.18 -8.30
N ASP A 47 -13.15 -4.70 -7.55
CA ASP A 47 -13.79 -6.00 -7.79
C ASP A 47 -14.30 -6.15 -9.23
N ARG A 48 -14.79 -5.05 -9.82
CA ARG A 48 -15.31 -5.04 -11.19
C ARG A 48 -14.30 -5.47 -12.25
N LEU A 49 -12.99 -5.34 -11.98
CA LEU A 49 -11.94 -5.86 -12.86
C LEU A 49 -12.09 -7.37 -13.11
N ALA A 50 -12.63 -8.13 -12.14
CA ALA A 50 -12.80 -9.55 -12.29
C ALA A 50 -13.77 -9.91 -13.44
N GLU A 51 -14.80 -9.10 -13.67
CA GLU A 51 -15.73 -9.27 -14.79
C GLU A 51 -15.29 -8.55 -16.06
N GLU A 52 -14.85 -7.30 -15.93
CA GLU A 52 -14.50 -6.46 -17.07
C GLU A 52 -13.22 -6.92 -17.81
N ASP A 53 -12.26 -7.49 -17.09
CA ASP A 53 -11.03 -8.03 -17.67
C ASP A 53 -10.97 -9.58 -17.68
N ASN A 54 -12.00 -10.26 -17.16
CA ASN A 54 -12.01 -11.71 -17.01
C ASN A 54 -10.74 -12.24 -16.32
N ARG A 55 -10.40 -11.66 -15.16
CA ARG A 55 -9.19 -11.92 -14.38
C ARG A 55 -9.53 -12.13 -12.91
N GLN A 56 -8.93 -13.12 -12.28
CA GLN A 56 -9.04 -13.26 -10.83
C GLN A 56 -8.34 -12.09 -10.11
N ILE A 57 -9.04 -11.51 -9.13
CA ILE A 57 -8.48 -10.52 -8.22
C ILE A 57 -8.33 -11.19 -6.86
N VAL A 58 -7.14 -11.16 -6.31
CA VAL A 58 -6.81 -11.74 -5.01
C VAL A 58 -6.39 -10.63 -4.07
N MET A 59 -6.93 -10.58 -2.89
CA MET A 59 -6.55 -9.66 -1.83
C MET A 59 -6.54 -10.39 -0.50
N TYR A 60 -5.75 -9.94 0.45
CA TYR A 60 -5.71 -10.54 1.78
C TYR A 60 -5.55 -9.48 2.86
N ASP A 61 -6.03 -9.78 4.06
CA ASP A 61 -5.68 -9.02 5.24
C ASP A 61 -4.32 -9.54 5.75
N GLN A 62 -3.31 -8.67 5.76
CA GLN A 62 -1.99 -9.03 6.26
C GLN A 62 -2.07 -9.37 7.74
N ILE A 63 -1.16 -10.22 8.21
CA ILE A 63 -1.07 -10.62 9.62
C ILE A 63 -1.11 -9.39 10.55
N GLY A 64 -1.99 -9.42 11.54
CA GLY A 64 -2.18 -8.35 12.52
C GLY A 64 -3.36 -7.42 12.25
N CYS A 65 -4.08 -7.55 11.13
CA CYS A 65 -5.21 -6.67 10.83
C CYS A 65 -6.42 -7.41 10.24
N GLY A 66 -7.55 -6.72 10.16
CA GLY A 66 -8.78 -7.23 9.53
C GLY A 66 -9.23 -8.57 10.09
N ASN A 67 -9.48 -9.51 9.19
CA ASN A 67 -9.83 -10.90 9.51
C ASN A 67 -8.61 -11.77 9.88
N SER A 68 -7.39 -11.22 9.74
CA SER A 68 -6.11 -11.81 10.19
C SER A 68 -5.59 -11.15 11.47
N TYR A 69 -6.47 -10.52 12.24
CA TYR A 69 -6.09 -9.70 13.39
C TYR A 69 -5.37 -10.49 14.47
N LEU A 70 -4.26 -9.90 14.93
CA LEU A 70 -3.48 -10.31 16.10
C LEU A 70 -3.07 -9.06 16.88
N ASP A 71 -2.86 -9.20 18.19
CA ASP A 71 -2.19 -8.22 19.03
C ASP A 71 -1.33 -8.92 20.08
N GLY A 72 -0.51 -8.16 20.79
CA GLY A 72 0.43 -8.70 21.78
C GLY A 72 1.59 -9.48 21.15
N CYS A 73 1.83 -9.33 19.84
CA CYS A 73 2.82 -10.10 19.08
C CYS A 73 3.92 -9.19 18.49
N LYS A 74 4.48 -8.28 19.30
CA LYS A 74 5.40 -7.22 18.84
C LYS A 74 6.59 -7.72 18.03
N ASP A 75 7.06 -8.93 18.29
CA ASP A 75 8.19 -9.54 17.58
C ASP A 75 7.85 -9.96 16.14
N LEU A 76 6.56 -9.99 15.77
CA LEU A 76 6.12 -10.32 14.42
C LEU A 76 6.13 -9.12 13.46
N TRP A 77 6.20 -7.89 13.94
CA TRP A 77 6.05 -6.72 13.09
C TRP A 77 7.36 -6.32 12.42
N THR A 78 7.86 -7.21 11.55
CA THR A 78 9.10 -7.02 10.77
C THR A 78 8.87 -7.27 9.28
N MET A 79 9.73 -6.69 8.43
CA MET A 79 9.69 -6.88 6.99
C MET A 79 9.73 -8.37 6.61
N GLU A 80 10.58 -9.15 7.29
CA GLU A 80 10.73 -10.59 7.05
C GLU A 80 9.43 -11.35 7.30
N THR A 81 8.68 -10.99 8.34
CA THR A 81 7.38 -11.61 8.64
C THR A 81 6.39 -11.35 7.51
N TRP A 82 6.23 -10.11 7.07
CA TRP A 82 5.28 -9.78 6.00
C TRP A 82 5.72 -10.34 4.63
N MET A 83 7.02 -10.38 4.33
CA MET A 83 7.53 -11.03 3.12
C MET A 83 7.25 -12.54 3.13
N GLY A 84 7.50 -13.20 4.26
CA GLY A 84 7.19 -14.62 4.44
C GLY A 84 5.69 -14.91 4.31
N GLU A 85 4.82 -14.01 4.79
CA GLU A 85 3.37 -14.12 4.60
C GLU A 85 2.99 -14.00 3.12
N LEU A 86 3.52 -13.00 2.39
CA LEU A 86 3.27 -12.84 0.96
C LEU A 86 3.68 -14.10 0.18
N LYS A 87 4.82 -14.70 0.52
CA LYS A 87 5.27 -15.97 -0.05
C LYS A 87 4.30 -17.09 0.24
N ALA A 88 3.88 -17.25 1.50
CA ALA A 88 2.90 -18.26 1.91
C ALA A 88 1.53 -18.09 1.21
N VAL A 89 1.07 -16.85 1.02
CA VAL A 89 -0.15 -16.53 0.25
C VAL A 89 0.00 -17.01 -1.20
N ARG A 90 1.10 -16.67 -1.86
CA ARG A 90 1.35 -17.11 -3.24
C ARG A 90 1.40 -18.62 -3.38
N GLU A 91 2.14 -19.29 -2.50
CA GLU A 91 2.29 -20.76 -2.52
C GLU A 91 0.96 -21.48 -2.28
N GLN A 92 0.23 -21.14 -1.20
CA GLN A 92 -0.98 -21.85 -0.80
C GLN A 92 -2.20 -21.52 -1.68
N LEU A 93 -2.18 -20.39 -2.39
CA LEU A 93 -3.20 -20.04 -3.39
C LEU A 93 -2.78 -20.39 -4.82
N HIS A 94 -1.61 -21.02 -5.02
CA HIS A 94 -1.07 -21.40 -6.34
C HIS A 94 -0.96 -20.22 -7.31
N LEU A 95 -0.46 -19.07 -6.81
CA LEU A 95 -0.22 -17.86 -7.60
C LEU A 95 1.18 -17.89 -8.26
N ASP A 96 1.46 -18.96 -9.01
CA ASP A 96 2.76 -19.19 -9.64
C ASP A 96 3.08 -18.11 -10.69
N ASN A 97 2.08 -17.64 -11.42
CA ASN A 97 2.15 -16.53 -12.34
C ASN A 97 1.17 -15.45 -11.89
N VAL A 98 1.65 -14.25 -11.60
CA VAL A 98 0.83 -13.22 -10.95
C VAL A 98 1.29 -11.81 -11.32
N HIS A 99 0.33 -10.88 -11.46
CA HIS A 99 0.60 -9.45 -11.37
C HIS A 99 0.39 -9.00 -9.94
N ILE A 100 1.22 -8.11 -9.42
CA ILE A 100 1.10 -7.66 -8.03
C ILE A 100 0.96 -6.14 -7.99
N LEU A 101 -0.08 -5.66 -7.31
CA LEU A 101 -0.26 -4.26 -7.00
C LEU A 101 -0.04 -4.04 -5.51
N GLY A 102 0.88 -3.14 -5.16
CA GLY A 102 1.10 -2.71 -3.79
C GLY A 102 0.77 -1.22 -3.63
N GLN A 103 -0.08 -0.90 -2.65
CA GLN A 103 -0.44 0.47 -2.33
C GLN A 103 0.23 0.90 -1.02
N SER A 104 0.89 2.08 -1.02
CA SER A 104 1.53 2.61 0.18
C SER A 104 2.53 1.61 0.78
N TRP A 105 2.40 1.23 2.03
CA TRP A 105 3.15 0.14 2.66
C TRP A 105 3.14 -1.16 1.82
N GLY A 106 1.99 -1.53 1.21
CA GLY A 106 1.93 -2.70 0.33
C GLY A 106 2.89 -2.62 -0.85
N GLY A 107 3.20 -1.41 -1.33
CA GLY A 107 4.21 -1.19 -2.36
C GLY A 107 5.63 -1.25 -1.82
N MET A 108 5.89 -0.83 -0.57
CA MET A 108 7.19 -1.07 0.09
C MET A 108 7.46 -2.57 0.22
N LEU A 109 6.46 -3.34 0.70
CA LEU A 109 6.53 -4.79 0.79
C LEU A 109 6.81 -5.43 -0.57
N LEU A 110 6.13 -4.98 -1.62
CA LEU A 110 6.34 -5.46 -2.98
C LEU A 110 7.75 -5.15 -3.50
N LEU A 111 8.23 -3.93 -3.30
CA LEU A 111 9.59 -3.54 -3.72
C LEU A 111 10.66 -4.37 -2.98
N GLU A 112 10.54 -4.55 -1.67
CA GLU A 112 11.46 -5.39 -0.90
C GLU A 112 11.43 -6.85 -1.40
N TYR A 113 10.22 -7.39 -1.65
CA TYR A 113 10.03 -8.74 -2.16
C TYR A 113 10.73 -8.96 -3.51
N ILE A 114 10.60 -8.02 -4.44
CA ILE A 114 11.26 -8.07 -5.75
C ILE A 114 12.77 -7.91 -5.60
N CYS A 115 13.23 -6.94 -4.81
CA CYS A 115 14.67 -6.66 -4.62
C CYS A 115 15.39 -7.78 -3.86
N LYS A 116 14.71 -8.58 -3.04
CA LYS A 116 15.27 -9.80 -2.41
C LYS A 116 15.18 -11.05 -3.28
N HIS A 117 14.87 -10.88 -4.57
CA HIS A 117 14.86 -11.96 -5.57
C HIS A 117 13.76 -13.02 -5.39
N GLU A 118 12.69 -12.72 -4.69
CA GLU A 118 11.49 -13.59 -4.55
C GLU A 118 10.48 -13.33 -5.69
N HIS A 119 10.99 -13.03 -6.89
CA HIS A 119 10.20 -12.54 -8.02
C HIS A 119 9.81 -13.59 -9.05
N GLU A 120 10.13 -14.88 -8.84
CA GLU A 120 9.76 -15.94 -9.77
C GLU A 120 8.26 -15.96 -10.03
N GLY A 121 7.87 -15.91 -11.30
CA GLY A 121 6.48 -15.88 -11.74
C GLY A 121 5.76 -14.52 -11.57
N VAL A 122 6.42 -13.48 -11.08
CA VAL A 122 5.85 -12.12 -11.09
C VAL A 122 5.95 -11.55 -12.50
N LYS A 123 4.81 -11.34 -13.15
CA LYS A 123 4.71 -10.84 -14.53
C LYS A 123 4.85 -9.34 -14.66
N SER A 124 4.32 -8.60 -13.70
CA SER A 124 4.48 -7.15 -13.60
C SER A 124 4.16 -6.67 -12.18
N ILE A 125 4.65 -5.50 -11.84
CA ILE A 125 4.38 -4.83 -10.58
C ILE A 125 3.65 -3.51 -10.81
N ILE A 126 2.76 -3.16 -9.89
CA ILE A 126 2.04 -1.89 -9.90
C ILE A 126 2.30 -1.23 -8.54
N LEU A 127 2.98 -0.10 -8.57
CA LEU A 127 3.44 0.66 -7.42
C LEU A 127 2.51 1.88 -7.27
N SER A 128 1.49 1.74 -6.43
CA SER A 128 0.46 2.75 -6.25
C SER A 128 0.70 3.55 -4.97
N SER A 129 0.98 4.84 -5.10
CA SER A 129 1.14 5.75 -3.96
C SER A 129 2.12 5.20 -2.91
N THR A 130 3.32 4.78 -3.31
CA THR A 130 4.30 4.08 -2.48
C THR A 130 5.69 4.74 -2.51
N LEU A 131 6.65 4.15 -1.84
CA LEU A 131 7.97 4.75 -1.59
C LEU A 131 9.09 3.70 -1.63
N PRO A 132 10.29 4.07 -2.10
CA PRO A 132 11.46 3.20 -2.08
C PRO A 132 12.35 3.39 -0.84
N SER A 133 12.08 4.39 0.00
CA SER A 133 12.90 4.71 1.18
C SER A 133 12.08 5.46 2.23
N SER A 134 12.11 4.98 3.48
CA SER A 134 11.47 5.63 4.62
C SER A 134 12.06 7.02 4.88
N LYS A 135 13.36 7.20 4.65
CA LYS A 135 14.01 8.51 4.81
C LYS A 135 13.57 9.51 3.74
N MET A 136 13.40 9.07 2.50
CA MET A 136 12.90 9.92 1.42
C MET A 136 11.46 10.35 1.70
N TRP A 137 10.63 9.42 2.19
CA TRP A 137 9.28 9.72 2.61
C TRP A 137 9.26 10.78 3.72
N GLU A 138 9.98 10.56 4.81
CA GLU A 138 10.06 11.50 5.93
C GLU A 138 10.40 12.93 5.46
N ILE A 139 11.43 13.08 4.63
CA ILE A 139 11.84 14.38 4.08
C ILE A 139 10.70 15.05 3.32
N GLU A 140 10.02 14.31 2.44
CA GLU A 140 8.91 14.85 1.65
C GLU A 140 7.67 15.17 2.51
N GLN A 141 7.39 14.36 3.55
CA GLN A 141 6.31 14.68 4.49
C GLN A 141 6.57 16.00 5.21
N TYR A 142 7.76 16.19 5.77
CA TYR A 142 8.10 17.45 6.46
C TYR A 142 8.17 18.65 5.50
N ARG A 143 8.51 18.43 4.24
CA ARG A 143 8.40 19.47 3.21
C ARG A 143 6.94 19.90 3.01
N MET A 144 6.00 18.97 2.96
CA MET A 144 4.56 19.29 2.86
C MET A 144 4.01 19.90 4.16
N ILE A 145 4.45 19.42 5.31
CA ILE A 145 4.07 19.97 6.63
C ILE A 145 4.50 21.45 6.71
N ALA A 146 5.62 21.84 6.11
CA ALA A 146 6.06 23.23 6.06
C ALA A 146 5.06 24.18 5.37
N GLU A 147 4.15 23.66 4.55
CA GLU A 147 3.07 24.41 3.90
C GLU A 147 1.78 24.51 4.74
N LEU A 148 1.75 23.93 5.94
CA LEU A 148 0.64 24.06 6.87
C LEU A 148 0.64 25.45 7.55
N PRO A 149 -0.50 25.91 8.12
CA PRO A 149 -0.54 27.10 8.98
C PRO A 149 0.46 27.02 10.13
N GLU A 150 0.99 28.19 10.55
CA GLU A 150 2.05 28.28 11.57
C GLU A 150 1.71 27.57 12.88
N ASN A 151 0.45 27.70 13.36
CA ASN A 151 -0.02 27.03 14.58
C ASN A 151 0.01 25.50 14.44
N MET A 152 -0.30 24.95 13.27
CA MET A 152 -0.29 23.51 13.00
C MET A 152 1.15 22.98 12.89
N LYS A 153 2.03 23.70 12.23
CA LYS A 153 3.47 23.36 12.20
C LYS A 153 4.06 23.34 13.60
N ALA A 154 3.74 24.36 14.41
CA ALA A 154 4.21 24.42 15.79
C ALA A 154 3.70 23.27 16.64
N ALA A 155 2.41 22.85 16.47
CA ALA A 155 1.82 21.74 17.19
C ALA A 155 2.51 20.39 16.82
N ILE A 156 2.81 20.17 15.55
CA ILE A 156 3.55 18.97 15.09
C ILE A 156 4.97 18.98 15.68
N ALA A 157 5.70 20.09 15.55
CA ALA A 157 7.07 20.22 16.08
C ALA A 157 7.13 20.03 17.61
N GLU A 158 6.12 20.50 18.35
CA GLU A 158 6.02 20.31 19.80
C GLU A 158 5.77 18.84 20.14
N ALA A 159 4.88 18.15 19.40
CA ALA A 159 4.58 16.74 19.58
C ALA A 159 5.84 15.88 19.33
N ASP A 160 6.58 16.14 18.27
CA ASP A 160 7.85 15.47 17.94
C ASP A 160 8.90 15.68 19.02
N ALA A 161 9.07 16.91 19.49
CA ALA A 161 10.05 17.23 20.54
C ALA A 161 9.75 16.54 21.89
N LYS A 162 8.47 16.26 22.17
CA LYS A 162 8.01 15.61 23.40
C LYS A 162 7.78 14.12 23.24
N ASN A 163 7.79 13.58 22.02
CA ASN A 163 7.26 12.24 21.70
C ASN A 163 5.84 12.02 22.26
N ASP A 164 5.01 13.07 22.21
CA ASP A 164 3.61 13.03 22.66
C ASP A 164 2.69 13.46 21.52
N TYR A 165 2.02 12.48 20.95
CA TYR A 165 1.15 12.60 19.78
C TYR A 165 -0.35 12.58 20.16
N THR A 166 -0.68 12.93 21.42
CA THR A 166 -2.07 12.87 21.94
C THR A 166 -2.71 14.25 22.10
N GLY A 167 -1.94 15.33 21.96
CA GLY A 167 -2.40 16.69 22.12
C GLY A 167 -3.48 17.10 21.11
N LYS A 168 -4.48 17.87 21.54
CA LYS A 168 -5.58 18.29 20.69
C LYS A 168 -5.11 19.05 19.44
N ASP A 169 -4.22 20.04 19.62
CA ASP A 169 -3.73 20.88 18.52
C ASP A 169 -2.93 20.04 17.50
N TYR A 170 -2.18 19.04 17.99
CA TYR A 170 -1.51 18.08 17.14
C TYR A 170 -2.51 17.23 16.32
N LEU A 171 -3.55 16.68 16.95
CA LEU A 171 -4.55 15.88 16.26
C LEU A 171 -5.29 16.70 15.19
N GLU A 172 -5.63 17.96 15.48
CA GLU A 172 -6.21 18.87 14.49
C GLU A 172 -5.27 19.14 13.31
N ALA A 173 -3.96 19.29 13.57
CA ALA A 173 -2.97 19.46 12.53
C ALA A 173 -2.80 18.20 11.64
N VAL A 174 -2.81 17.03 12.26
CA VAL A 174 -2.76 15.74 11.52
C VAL A 174 -4.02 15.56 10.68
N ASP A 175 -5.20 15.84 11.21
CA ASP A 175 -6.47 15.75 10.48
C ASP A 175 -6.46 16.65 9.24
N GLU A 176 -5.99 17.88 9.34
CA GLU A 176 -5.85 18.79 8.20
C GLU A 176 -4.83 18.27 7.18
N TYR A 177 -3.70 17.76 7.66
CA TYR A 177 -2.66 17.17 6.82
C TYR A 177 -3.19 15.96 6.03
N MET A 178 -3.83 15.03 6.71
CA MET A 178 -4.43 13.83 6.09
C MET A 178 -5.55 14.19 5.12
N LEU A 179 -6.34 15.23 5.41
CA LEU A 179 -7.36 15.72 4.49
C LEU A 179 -6.76 16.26 3.19
N ARG A 180 -5.59 16.91 3.25
CA ARG A 180 -4.91 17.44 2.06
C ARG A 180 -4.28 16.34 1.22
N HIS A 181 -3.72 15.32 1.85
CA HIS A 181 -2.78 14.42 1.21
C HIS A 181 -3.20 12.94 1.18
N ALA A 182 -4.03 12.47 2.12
CA ALA A 182 -4.41 11.06 2.18
C ALA A 182 -5.72 10.76 1.45
N ALA A 183 -6.84 11.33 1.91
CA ALA A 183 -8.15 11.07 1.32
C ALA A 183 -9.13 12.21 1.61
N GLY A 184 -10.12 12.38 0.76
CA GLY A 184 -11.25 13.28 0.99
C GLY A 184 -12.12 12.83 2.17
N LYS A 185 -12.95 13.77 2.68
CA LYS A 185 -13.80 13.55 3.87
C LYS A 185 -14.80 12.41 3.73
N THR A 186 -15.22 12.09 2.51
CA THR A 186 -16.24 11.07 2.26
C THR A 186 -15.91 10.25 1.05
N SER A 187 -15.89 8.93 1.21
CA SER A 187 -15.97 8.02 0.09
C SER A 187 -17.43 7.64 -0.15
N GLN A 188 -17.83 7.56 -1.41
CA GLN A 188 -19.13 7.01 -1.80
C GLN A 188 -19.18 5.48 -1.75
N PHE A 189 -18.04 4.83 -1.57
CA PHE A 189 -17.93 3.37 -1.52
C PHE A 189 -18.07 2.86 -0.08
N GLU A 190 -19.06 2.00 0.16
CA GLU A 190 -19.34 1.40 1.46
C GLU A 190 -18.13 0.61 1.98
N CYS A 191 -17.44 -0.14 1.13
CA CYS A 191 -16.27 -0.93 1.50
C CYS A 191 -15.10 -0.08 2.06
N VAL A 192 -15.00 1.19 1.66
CA VAL A 192 -13.98 2.12 2.17
C VAL A 192 -14.35 2.62 3.58
N THR A 193 -15.64 2.90 3.82
CA THR A 193 -16.15 3.48 5.06
C THR A 193 -16.60 2.45 6.10
N ARG A 194 -16.79 1.19 5.69
CA ARG A 194 -17.18 0.08 6.57
C ARG A 194 -16.26 -0.03 7.78
N PRO A 195 -16.80 -0.20 9.00
CA PRO A 195 -15.99 -0.49 10.18
C PRO A 195 -15.14 -1.74 9.98
N LYS A 196 -13.87 -1.64 10.35
CA LYS A 196 -12.88 -2.70 10.18
C LYS A 196 -11.89 -2.71 11.35
N LYS A 197 -11.28 -3.85 11.61
CA LYS A 197 -10.32 -3.99 12.69
C LYS A 197 -8.92 -3.66 12.19
N LEU A 198 -8.48 -2.43 12.45
CA LEU A 198 -7.14 -1.99 12.08
C LEU A 198 -6.08 -2.63 12.98
N GLY A 199 -4.92 -2.90 12.43
CA GLY A 199 -3.75 -3.40 13.12
C GLY A 199 -2.95 -2.26 13.76
N THR A 200 -3.48 -1.62 14.79
CA THR A 200 -2.82 -0.48 15.44
C THR A 200 -1.44 -0.86 15.98
N GLU A 201 -1.28 -2.06 16.58
CA GLU A 201 0.01 -2.51 17.09
C GLU A 201 1.00 -2.73 15.95
N SER A 202 0.58 -3.40 14.87
CA SER A 202 1.45 -3.62 13.71
C SER A 202 1.85 -2.31 13.03
N TYR A 203 0.93 -1.32 12.98
CA TYR A 203 1.23 0.01 12.46
C TYR A 203 2.28 0.74 13.32
N VAL A 204 2.03 0.87 14.61
CA VAL A 204 2.93 1.62 15.51
C VAL A 204 4.30 0.95 15.64
N CYS A 205 4.34 -0.38 15.75
CA CYS A 205 5.61 -1.10 15.86
C CYS A 205 6.35 -1.18 14.52
N GLY A 206 5.64 -1.31 13.42
CA GLY A 206 6.22 -1.39 12.08
C GLY A 206 6.64 -0.02 11.57
N TRP A 207 5.72 0.91 11.49
CA TRP A 207 5.95 2.25 10.93
C TRP A 207 6.30 3.29 11.99
N GLY A 208 5.36 3.61 12.87
CA GLY A 208 5.57 4.66 13.86
C GLY A 208 4.27 5.27 14.36
N PRO A 209 4.34 6.40 15.07
CA PRO A 209 3.19 7.02 15.70
C PRO A 209 2.21 7.70 14.71
N ASN A 210 2.67 8.02 13.51
CA ASN A 210 1.92 8.75 12.49
C ASN A 210 2.52 8.52 11.09
N GLU A 211 1.91 9.08 10.03
CA GLU A 211 2.35 8.90 8.64
C GLU A 211 3.72 9.51 8.32
N PHE A 212 4.15 10.55 9.02
CA PHE A 212 5.34 11.32 8.69
C PHE A 212 6.56 11.05 9.58
N THR A 213 6.42 10.22 10.64
CA THR A 213 7.51 9.90 11.56
C THR A 213 7.81 8.40 11.58
N PRO A 214 8.58 7.88 10.59
CA PRO A 214 8.97 6.47 10.59
C PRO A 214 9.94 6.19 11.74
N ALA A 215 9.47 5.53 12.79
CA ALA A 215 10.22 5.25 14.01
C ALA A 215 10.21 3.76 14.41
N GLY A 216 9.42 2.95 13.69
CA GLY A 216 9.27 1.51 13.94
C GLY A 216 10.38 0.66 13.30
N THR A 217 10.09 -0.62 13.11
CA THR A 217 11.03 -1.58 12.52
C THR A 217 11.37 -1.27 11.06
N LEU A 218 10.52 -0.50 10.37
CA LEU A 218 10.67 -0.09 8.98
C LEU A 218 11.41 1.26 8.81
N LYS A 219 11.89 1.88 9.88
CA LYS A 219 12.53 3.21 9.83
C LYS A 219 13.75 3.29 8.90
N ASP A 220 14.49 2.20 8.78
CA ASP A 220 15.71 2.12 7.98
C ASP A 220 15.47 1.43 6.61
N TYR A 221 14.19 1.26 6.21
CA TYR A 221 13.87 0.69 4.91
C TYR A 221 14.37 1.58 3.78
N ASP A 222 15.18 0.99 2.90
CA ASP A 222 15.71 1.64 1.71
C ASP A 222 16.08 0.60 0.64
N VAL A 223 15.40 0.66 -0.51
CA VAL A 223 15.69 -0.17 -1.69
C VAL A 223 16.13 0.67 -2.90
N THR A 224 16.49 1.92 -2.68
CA THR A 224 16.81 2.85 -3.76
C THR A 224 17.95 2.39 -4.66
N GLU A 225 18.95 1.69 -4.10
CA GLU A 225 20.10 1.16 -4.85
C GLU A 225 19.72 -0.01 -5.78
N PHE A 226 18.63 -0.74 -5.46
CA PHE A 226 18.19 -1.93 -6.19
C PHE A 226 17.15 -1.63 -7.28
N LEU A 227 16.57 -0.44 -7.32
CA LEU A 227 15.52 -0.09 -8.30
C LEU A 227 15.93 -0.33 -9.75
N SER A 228 17.21 -0.11 -10.09
CA SER A 228 17.74 -0.32 -11.44
C SER A 228 17.91 -1.80 -11.82
N GLU A 229 17.80 -2.71 -10.86
CA GLU A 229 17.91 -4.16 -11.05
C GLU A 229 16.53 -4.82 -11.30
N ILE A 230 15.45 -4.10 -11.06
CA ILE A 230 14.08 -4.57 -11.29
C ILE A 230 13.86 -4.79 -12.79
N LYS A 231 13.51 -6.01 -13.16
CA LYS A 231 13.32 -6.44 -14.55
C LYS A 231 11.87 -6.50 -14.96
N GLU A 232 10.99 -6.68 -14.00
CA GLU A 232 9.55 -6.75 -14.20
C GLU A 232 9.03 -5.43 -14.76
N PRO A 233 8.11 -5.47 -15.74
CA PRO A 233 7.38 -4.28 -16.15
C PRO A 233 6.72 -3.62 -14.94
N ALA A 234 6.92 -2.33 -14.76
CA ALA A 234 6.43 -1.59 -13.59
C ALA A 234 5.51 -0.43 -13.98
N LEU A 235 4.35 -0.36 -13.35
CA LEU A 235 3.46 0.80 -13.44
C LEU A 235 3.53 1.57 -12.12
N VAL A 236 4.00 2.81 -12.17
CA VAL A 236 4.03 3.73 -11.02
C VAL A 236 2.82 4.65 -11.10
N ILE A 237 2.05 4.73 -10.03
CA ILE A 237 0.83 5.55 -9.95
C ILE A 237 0.88 6.39 -8.68
N ASP A 238 0.55 7.67 -8.78
CA ASP A 238 0.40 8.57 -7.64
C ASP A 238 -0.62 9.67 -7.91
N GLY A 239 -1.03 10.36 -6.86
CA GLY A 239 -1.86 11.56 -6.92
C GLY A 239 -1.03 12.85 -6.95
N GLY A 240 -1.61 13.91 -7.50
CA GLY A 240 -0.95 15.23 -7.54
C GLY A 240 -0.76 15.86 -6.16
N ASN A 241 -1.62 15.49 -5.18
CA ASN A 241 -1.55 15.93 -3.79
C ASN A 241 -1.35 14.77 -2.80
N ASP A 242 -0.65 13.75 -3.24
CA ASP A 242 -0.44 12.49 -2.53
C ASP A 242 0.56 12.63 -1.37
N LEU A 243 0.44 11.77 -0.36
CA LEU A 243 1.51 11.49 0.62
C LEU A 243 2.77 10.97 -0.11
N CYS A 244 2.61 10.08 -1.08
CA CYS A 244 3.65 9.74 -2.05
C CYS A 244 3.75 10.85 -3.08
N THR A 245 4.56 11.87 -2.78
CA THR A 245 4.66 13.02 -3.67
C THR A 245 5.08 12.63 -5.09
N PRO A 246 4.70 13.40 -6.13
CA PRO A 246 5.18 13.17 -7.49
C PRO A 246 6.71 13.11 -7.61
N TYR A 247 7.45 13.70 -6.65
CA TYR A 247 8.90 13.55 -6.57
C TYR A 247 9.32 12.11 -6.27
N ILE A 248 8.66 11.46 -5.30
CA ILE A 248 8.95 10.06 -4.93
C ILE A 248 8.58 9.12 -6.08
N ALA A 249 7.39 9.30 -6.66
CA ALA A 249 6.93 8.50 -7.78
C ALA A 249 7.88 8.63 -8.99
N LYS A 250 8.26 9.86 -9.33
CA LYS A 250 9.22 10.13 -10.40
C LYS A 250 10.60 9.55 -10.11
N TYR A 251 11.05 9.55 -8.86
CA TYR A 251 12.32 8.95 -8.46
C TYR A 251 12.37 7.45 -8.78
N MET A 252 11.27 6.73 -8.50
CA MET A 252 11.14 5.31 -8.86
C MET A 252 11.06 5.11 -10.37
N TYR A 253 10.22 5.89 -11.06
CA TYR A 253 10.09 5.84 -12.52
C TYR A 253 11.41 6.05 -13.25
N ASP A 254 12.21 7.04 -12.84
CA ASP A 254 13.49 7.36 -13.48
C ASP A 254 14.54 6.25 -13.30
N ARG A 255 14.36 5.31 -12.35
CA ARG A 255 15.34 4.28 -12.00
C ARG A 255 14.92 2.86 -12.35
N ILE A 256 13.63 2.58 -12.43
CA ILE A 256 13.12 1.27 -12.82
C ILE A 256 13.10 1.19 -14.37
N PRO A 257 13.93 0.33 -15.01
CA PRO A 257 14.16 0.40 -16.45
C PRO A 257 12.92 0.21 -17.33
N ASN A 258 12.01 -0.68 -16.94
CA ASN A 258 10.81 -1.03 -17.72
C ASN A 258 9.57 -0.44 -17.05
N SER A 259 9.59 0.85 -16.74
CA SER A 259 8.50 1.49 -16.02
C SER A 259 7.71 2.47 -16.87
N ARG A 260 6.43 2.64 -16.49
CA ARG A 260 5.52 3.70 -16.93
C ARG A 260 5.05 4.46 -15.68
N TRP A 261 4.91 5.78 -15.78
CA TRP A 261 4.38 6.62 -14.71
C TRP A 261 3.08 7.28 -15.13
N GLU A 262 2.07 7.20 -14.24
CA GLU A 262 0.75 7.82 -14.41
C GLU A 262 0.41 8.70 -13.20
N LEU A 263 0.34 9.99 -13.42
CA LEU A 263 -0.05 10.98 -12.42
C LEU A 263 -1.57 11.26 -12.48
N PHE A 264 -2.24 11.01 -11.36
CA PHE A 264 -3.63 11.37 -11.12
C PHE A 264 -3.70 12.76 -10.50
N ARG A 265 -3.63 13.80 -11.35
CA ARG A 265 -3.39 15.19 -10.97
C ARG A 265 -4.28 15.71 -9.84
N ASP A 266 -5.56 15.36 -9.85
CA ASP A 266 -6.57 15.88 -8.91
C ASP A 266 -6.83 14.91 -7.73
N CYS A 267 -6.06 13.83 -7.63
CA CYS A 267 -6.16 12.83 -6.57
C CYS A 267 -5.09 13.01 -5.51
N ARG A 268 -5.31 12.33 -4.39
CA ARG A 268 -4.41 12.16 -3.26
C ARG A 268 -3.94 10.71 -3.18
N HIS A 269 -3.67 10.21 -1.97
CA HIS A 269 -3.13 8.88 -1.70
C HIS A 269 -4.03 7.70 -2.11
N MET A 270 -5.31 7.96 -2.35
CA MET A 270 -6.32 6.94 -2.65
C MET A 270 -6.86 7.10 -4.08
N CYS A 271 -5.97 7.20 -5.08
CA CYS A 271 -6.34 7.41 -6.50
C CYS A 271 -7.40 6.41 -6.99
N PHE A 272 -7.30 5.14 -6.59
CA PHE A 272 -8.25 4.07 -6.96
C PHE A 272 -9.64 4.25 -6.37
N VAL A 273 -9.80 5.12 -5.35
CA VAL A 273 -11.08 5.52 -4.77
C VAL A 273 -11.55 6.85 -5.37
N GLU A 274 -10.65 7.83 -5.50
CA GLU A 274 -10.97 9.20 -5.86
C GLU A 274 -11.28 9.36 -7.37
N ASP A 275 -10.59 8.61 -8.23
CA ASP A 275 -10.86 8.52 -9.67
C ASP A 275 -10.90 7.04 -10.11
N ASN A 276 -11.86 6.30 -9.53
CA ASN A 276 -11.98 4.86 -9.71
C ASN A 276 -12.13 4.45 -11.17
N GLU A 277 -12.92 5.18 -11.96
CA GLU A 277 -13.15 4.89 -13.38
C GLU A 277 -11.83 4.90 -14.17
N ARG A 278 -11.09 5.99 -14.08
CA ARG A 278 -9.80 6.14 -14.77
C ARG A 278 -8.78 5.12 -14.26
N TYR A 279 -8.79 4.83 -12.94
CA TYR A 279 -7.86 3.88 -12.35
C TYR A 279 -8.10 2.45 -12.86
N VAL A 280 -9.35 2.01 -12.93
CA VAL A 280 -9.72 0.70 -13.47
C VAL A 280 -9.37 0.59 -14.96
N GLU A 281 -9.66 1.60 -15.78
CA GLU A 281 -9.29 1.59 -17.19
C GLU A 281 -7.77 1.55 -17.39
N LEU A 282 -7.00 2.29 -16.58
CA LEU A 282 -5.55 2.22 -16.59
C LEU A 282 -5.03 0.81 -16.26
N LEU A 283 -5.58 0.15 -15.24
CA LEU A 283 -5.19 -1.21 -14.89
C LEU A 283 -5.51 -2.20 -16.02
N LYS A 284 -6.67 -2.09 -16.67
CA LYS A 284 -7.05 -2.94 -17.82
C LYS A 284 -6.08 -2.76 -18.98
N GLU A 285 -5.76 -1.50 -19.32
CA GLU A 285 -4.79 -1.16 -20.35
C GLU A 285 -3.41 -1.75 -20.04
N TRP A 286 -2.92 -1.50 -18.82
CA TRP A 286 -1.62 -1.98 -18.36
C TRP A 286 -1.52 -3.50 -18.40
N LEU A 287 -2.46 -4.19 -17.75
CA LEU A 287 -2.45 -5.65 -17.66
C LEU A 287 -2.55 -6.32 -19.04
N LYS A 288 -3.26 -5.71 -20.00
CA LYS A 288 -3.30 -6.18 -21.39
C LYS A 288 -1.93 -6.04 -22.09
N THR A 289 -1.15 -5.05 -21.73
CA THR A 289 0.16 -4.78 -22.35
C THR A 289 1.23 -5.76 -21.87
N VAL A 290 1.12 -6.25 -20.62
CA VAL A 290 2.14 -7.07 -19.94
C VAL A 290 1.72 -8.52 -19.70
N GLU A 291 0.61 -8.98 -20.29
CA GLU A 291 0.07 -10.35 -20.16
C GLU A 291 1.00 -11.48 -20.64
#